data_c8b510247de456e2a6d645a0543141dd
#
_entry.id   c8b510247de456e2a6d645a0543141dd
#
_cell.length_a   1.000
_cell.length_b   1.000
_cell.length_c   1.000
_cell.angle_alpha   90.00
_cell.angle_beta   90.00
_cell.angle_gamma   90.00
#
_symmetry.space_group_name_H-M   'P 1'
#
loop_
_entity.id
_entity.type
_entity.pdbx_description
1 polymer ?
#
loop_
_entity_poly.entity_id
_entity_poly.type
_entity_poly.pdbx_seq_one_letter_code
_entity_poly.pdbx_strand_id
1 'polypeptide(L)'
;MAGIPSPAGPRPVGLWLLTAVLLASPLIHLAALELGKHWLNYGSQRAWDGFVYFLIAPIVGTLMLRRHERARFSAYVFLSCEILRAIRIHSPALGALALGAIVYLQLPAARRYHPRVDPRRVLERIRLRRPPTAE
;
A
#
# COMPACT_ATOMS: atom_id res chain seq x y z
N MET A 1 5.37 28.43 -15.52
CA MET A 1 4.37 27.37 -15.23
C MET A 1 4.94 26.06 -15.76
N ALA A 2 5.56 25.26 -14.91
CA ALA A 2 6.10 23.97 -15.31
C ALA A 2 4.90 23.04 -15.47
N GLY A 3 4.66 22.56 -16.71
CA GLY A 3 3.55 21.69 -17.05
C GLY A 3 3.54 20.46 -16.16
N ILE A 4 2.39 20.20 -15.55
CA ILE A 4 2.10 18.95 -14.88
C ILE A 4 2.30 17.85 -15.94
N PRO A 5 3.21 16.90 -15.76
CA PRO A 5 3.42 15.85 -16.73
C PRO A 5 2.08 15.14 -16.96
N SER A 6 1.67 15.06 -18.22
CA SER A 6 0.46 14.36 -18.64
C SER A 6 0.34 13.01 -17.97
N PRO A 7 -0.88 12.60 -17.57
CA PRO A 7 -1.07 11.37 -16.84
C PRO A 7 -0.48 10.22 -17.65
N ALA A 8 0.46 9.51 -17.03
CA ALA A 8 0.91 8.23 -17.54
C ALA A 8 -0.33 7.41 -17.96
N GLY A 9 -0.23 6.71 -19.08
CA GLY A 9 -1.32 5.96 -19.69
C GLY A 9 -2.22 5.13 -18.79
N PRO A 10 -3.09 4.29 -19.29
CA PRO A 10 -4.08 3.58 -18.48
C PRO A 10 -3.43 2.82 -17.33
N ARG A 11 -4.11 2.80 -16.19
CA ARG A 11 -3.61 2.14 -14.97
C ARG A 11 -3.34 0.66 -15.26
N PRO A 12 -2.13 0.13 -14.98
CA PRO A 12 -1.84 -1.29 -15.15
C PRO A 12 -2.82 -2.15 -14.35
N VAL A 13 -3.34 -3.22 -14.97
CA VAL A 13 -4.38 -4.09 -14.38
C VAL A 13 -3.98 -4.59 -12.99
N GLY A 14 -2.73 -5.00 -12.80
CA GLY A 14 -2.27 -5.46 -11.50
C GLY A 14 -2.28 -4.40 -10.40
N LEU A 15 -2.05 -3.11 -10.72
CA LEU A 15 -2.21 -2.01 -9.76
C LEU A 15 -3.68 -1.79 -9.42
N TRP A 16 -4.56 -1.98 -10.39
CA TRP A 16 -5.99 -1.89 -10.17
C TRP A 16 -6.47 -3.01 -9.24
N LEU A 17 -6.06 -4.26 -9.51
CA LEU A 17 -6.37 -5.42 -8.68
C LEU A 17 -5.82 -5.26 -7.26
N LEU A 18 -4.56 -4.88 -7.09
CA LEU A 18 -3.97 -4.65 -5.77
C LEU A 18 -4.74 -3.58 -4.99
N THR A 19 -5.08 -2.47 -5.65
CA THR A 19 -5.85 -1.39 -5.04
C THR A 19 -7.25 -1.86 -4.64
N ALA A 20 -7.93 -2.63 -5.52
CA ALA A 20 -9.26 -3.18 -5.24
C ALA A 20 -9.25 -4.15 -4.06
N VAL A 21 -8.27 -5.05 -3.99
CA VAL A 21 -8.10 -5.98 -2.86
C VAL A 21 -7.85 -5.24 -1.55
N LEU A 22 -7.00 -4.21 -1.55
CA LEU A 22 -6.74 -3.39 -0.36
C LEU A 22 -7.98 -2.62 0.11
N LEU A 23 -8.77 -2.08 -0.81
CA LEU A 23 -10.02 -1.39 -0.49
C LEU A 23 -11.13 -2.35 -0.04
N ALA A 24 -11.18 -3.55 -0.61
CA ALA A 24 -12.14 -4.58 -0.25
C ALA A 24 -11.72 -5.37 1.01
N SER A 25 -10.53 -5.14 1.55
CA SER A 25 -9.99 -5.89 2.69
C SER A 25 -10.94 -5.98 3.90
N PRO A 26 -11.71 -4.93 4.28
CA PRO A 26 -12.68 -5.04 5.37
C PRO A 26 -13.77 -6.09 5.08
N LEU A 27 -14.30 -6.08 3.84
CA LEU A 27 -15.34 -7.02 3.42
C LEU A 27 -14.80 -8.44 3.35
N ILE A 28 -13.59 -8.61 2.83
CA ILE A 28 -12.91 -9.91 2.76
C ILE A 28 -12.70 -10.47 4.17
N HIS A 29 -12.29 -9.61 5.10
CA HIS A 29 -12.05 -10.00 6.49
C HIS A 29 -13.36 -10.40 7.19
N LEU A 30 -14.44 -9.63 7.02
CA LEU A 30 -15.75 -9.97 7.56
C LEU A 30 -16.27 -11.29 6.99
N ALA A 31 -16.21 -11.46 5.67
CA ALA A 31 -16.63 -12.70 5.02
C ALA A 31 -15.84 -13.92 5.51
N ALA A 32 -14.54 -13.75 5.75
CA ALA A 32 -13.70 -14.82 6.29
C ALA A 32 -14.08 -15.20 7.74
N LEU A 33 -14.45 -14.22 8.57
CA LEU A 33 -14.94 -14.46 9.93
C LEU A 33 -16.26 -15.22 9.91
N GLU A 34 -17.22 -14.83 9.08
CA GLU A 34 -18.53 -15.49 8.94
C GLU A 34 -18.40 -16.92 8.40
N LEU A 35 -17.53 -17.13 7.42
CA LEU A 35 -17.30 -18.45 6.82
C LEU A 35 -16.44 -19.38 7.69
N GLY A 36 -15.98 -18.93 8.86
CA GLY A 36 -15.12 -19.70 9.75
C GLY A 36 -13.77 -20.09 9.12
N LYS A 37 -13.31 -19.35 8.12
CA LYS A 37 -12.05 -19.63 7.41
C LYS A 37 -10.86 -19.19 8.24
N HIS A 38 -10.32 -20.11 9.03
CA HIS A 38 -9.20 -19.86 9.94
C HIS A 38 -7.90 -19.41 9.25
N TRP A 39 -7.77 -19.59 7.94
CA TRP A 39 -6.58 -19.17 7.19
C TRP A 39 -6.37 -17.64 7.13
N LEU A 40 -7.43 -16.85 7.36
CA LEU A 40 -7.38 -15.42 7.57
C LEU A 40 -7.42 -15.01 9.05
N ASN A 41 -7.66 -15.96 9.95
CA ASN A 41 -7.67 -15.71 11.37
C ASN A 41 -6.25 -15.69 11.96
N TYR A 42 -5.97 -14.68 12.71
CA TYR A 42 -4.69 -14.42 13.32
C TYR A 42 -4.65 -14.82 14.80
N GLY A 43 -4.91 -16.05 15.11
CA GLY A 43 -4.79 -16.53 16.47
C GLY A 43 -5.51 -15.66 17.52
N SER A 44 -4.85 -15.34 18.63
CA SER A 44 -5.43 -14.63 19.76
C SER A 44 -5.58 -13.11 19.60
N GLN A 45 -5.13 -12.52 18.51
CA GLN A 45 -5.07 -11.05 18.35
C GLN A 45 -6.11 -10.49 17.36
N ARG A 46 -7.36 -10.96 17.44
CA ARG A 46 -8.45 -10.54 16.55
C ARG A 46 -8.63 -9.03 16.43
N ALA A 47 -8.45 -8.29 17.54
CA ALA A 47 -8.58 -6.84 17.55
C ALA A 47 -7.50 -6.16 16.68
N TRP A 48 -6.26 -6.66 16.72
CA TRP A 48 -5.16 -6.14 15.92
C TRP A 48 -5.38 -6.38 14.42
N ASP A 49 -5.87 -7.56 14.08
CA ASP A 49 -6.19 -7.91 12.69
C ASP A 49 -7.33 -7.03 12.15
N GLY A 50 -8.36 -6.83 12.96
CA GLY A 50 -9.42 -5.88 12.64
C GLY A 50 -8.85 -4.51 12.33
N PHE A 51 -7.99 -3.96 13.20
CA PHE A 51 -7.35 -2.66 12.97
C PHE A 51 -6.57 -2.61 11.64
N VAL A 52 -5.80 -3.65 11.33
CA VAL A 52 -5.00 -3.71 10.10
C VAL A 52 -5.90 -3.74 8.86
N TYR A 53 -6.93 -4.57 8.83
CA TYR A 53 -7.76 -4.74 7.63
C TYR A 53 -8.89 -3.72 7.50
N PHE A 54 -9.41 -3.19 8.61
CA PHE A 54 -10.45 -2.16 8.53
C PHE A 54 -9.89 -0.76 8.39
N LEU A 55 -8.65 -0.52 8.83
CA LEU A 55 -8.09 0.82 8.82
C LEU A 55 -6.86 0.92 7.90
N ILE A 56 -5.80 0.17 8.17
CA ILE A 56 -4.52 0.35 7.48
C ILE A 56 -4.63 -0.04 5.99
N ALA A 57 -5.17 -1.21 5.67
CA ALA A 57 -5.25 -1.67 4.29
C ALA A 57 -6.10 -0.75 3.40
N PRO A 58 -7.30 -0.28 3.81
CA PRO A 58 -8.06 0.69 3.02
C PRO A 58 -7.37 2.05 2.88
N ILE A 59 -6.64 2.51 3.90
CA ILE A 59 -5.85 3.74 3.79
C ILE A 59 -4.78 3.59 2.71
N VAL A 60 -4.03 2.48 2.72
CA VAL A 60 -3.02 2.19 1.68
C VAL A 60 -3.68 2.10 0.31
N GLY A 61 -4.82 1.41 0.19
CA GLY A 61 -5.61 1.32 -1.03
C GLY A 61 -6.05 2.69 -1.54
N THR A 62 -6.52 3.57 -0.65
CA THR A 62 -6.93 4.94 -0.98
C THR A 62 -5.75 5.79 -1.45
N LEU A 63 -4.59 5.69 -0.80
CA LEU A 63 -3.37 6.37 -1.23
C LEU A 63 -2.95 5.91 -2.63
N MET A 64 -3.05 4.60 -2.91
CA MET A 64 -2.77 4.06 -4.24
C MET A 64 -3.80 4.54 -5.28
N LEU A 65 -5.08 4.61 -4.90
CA LEU A 65 -6.14 5.12 -5.77
C LEU A 65 -5.90 6.58 -6.14
N ARG A 66 -5.55 7.41 -5.17
CA ARG A 66 -5.29 8.85 -5.33
C ARG A 66 -3.91 9.18 -5.92
N ARG A 67 -3.13 8.20 -6.32
CA ARG A 67 -1.74 8.39 -6.84
C ARG A 67 -0.86 9.22 -5.91
N HIS A 68 -1.06 9.09 -4.60
CA HIS A 68 -0.29 9.85 -3.64
C HIS A 68 1.20 9.46 -3.71
N GLU A 69 2.11 10.43 -3.54
CA GLU A 69 3.57 10.21 -3.63
C GLU A 69 4.06 9.09 -2.68
N ARG A 70 3.44 8.97 -1.50
CA ARG A 70 3.80 7.96 -0.50
C ARG A 70 3.11 6.61 -0.70
N ALA A 71 2.17 6.49 -1.66
CA ALA A 71 1.37 5.29 -1.84
C ALA A 71 2.23 4.03 -2.02
N ARG A 72 3.25 4.14 -2.83
CA ARG A 72 4.17 3.03 -3.10
C ARG A 72 4.95 2.60 -1.86
N PHE A 73 5.47 3.57 -1.09
CA PHE A 73 6.18 3.29 0.15
C PHE A 73 5.25 2.62 1.18
N SER A 74 4.06 3.17 1.37
CA SER A 74 3.05 2.58 2.27
C SER A 74 2.66 1.17 1.87
N ALA A 75 2.52 0.90 0.56
CA ALA A 75 2.25 -0.44 0.06
C ALA A 75 3.41 -1.41 0.35
N TYR A 76 4.67 -1.01 0.19
CA TYR A 76 5.81 -1.84 0.54
C TYR A 76 5.84 -2.17 2.04
N VAL A 77 5.65 -1.17 2.90
CA VAL A 77 5.61 -1.38 4.36
C VAL A 77 4.49 -2.36 4.72
N PHE A 78 3.28 -2.13 4.21
CA PHE A 78 2.14 -3.00 4.47
C PHE A 78 2.40 -4.44 4.01
N LEU A 79 2.85 -4.64 2.76
CA LEU A 79 3.13 -5.98 2.21
C LEU A 79 4.28 -6.69 2.93
N SER A 80 5.29 -5.95 3.39
CA SER A 80 6.37 -6.52 4.21
C SER A 80 5.85 -7.01 5.55
N CYS A 81 4.95 -6.27 6.20
CA CYS A 81 4.27 -6.72 7.42
C CYS A 81 3.41 -7.96 7.15
N GLU A 82 2.75 -8.05 5.98
CA GLU A 82 1.98 -9.23 5.59
C GLU A 82 2.86 -10.47 5.38
N ILE A 83 4.08 -10.31 4.86
CA ILE A 83 5.03 -11.44 4.74
C ILE A 83 5.44 -11.94 6.13
N LEU A 84 5.84 -11.04 7.04
CA LEU A 84 6.22 -11.41 8.40
C LEU A 84 5.08 -12.14 9.12
N ARG A 85 3.87 -11.66 8.88
CA ARG A 85 2.68 -12.25 9.41
C ARG A 85 2.42 -13.65 8.82
N ALA A 86 2.52 -13.81 7.49
CA ALA A 86 2.36 -15.09 6.81
C ALA A 86 3.31 -16.15 7.36
N ILE A 87 4.55 -15.76 7.68
CA ILE A 87 5.53 -16.63 8.34
C ILE A 87 5.02 -17.04 9.73
N ARG A 88 4.53 -16.09 10.52
CA ARG A 88 4.04 -16.36 11.89
C ARG A 88 2.85 -17.32 11.92
N ILE A 89 1.92 -17.21 10.97
CA ILE A 89 0.72 -18.06 10.89
C ILE A 89 0.93 -19.32 10.02
N HIS A 90 2.17 -19.57 9.57
CA HIS A 90 2.53 -20.70 8.71
C HIS A 90 1.66 -20.79 7.42
N SER A 91 1.33 -19.64 6.82
CA SER A 91 0.56 -19.56 5.59
C SER A 91 1.43 -19.18 4.39
N PRO A 92 2.03 -20.17 3.70
CA PRO A 92 2.91 -19.88 2.56
C PRO A 92 2.18 -19.19 1.40
N ALA A 93 0.89 -19.46 1.22
CA ALA A 93 0.09 -18.85 0.18
C ALA A 93 -0.03 -17.32 0.35
N LEU A 94 -0.30 -16.85 1.57
CA LEU A 94 -0.36 -15.41 1.87
C LEU A 94 1.00 -14.74 1.70
N GLY A 95 2.07 -15.40 2.15
CA GLY A 95 3.44 -14.93 1.96
C GLY A 95 3.82 -14.80 0.48
N ALA A 96 3.49 -15.79 -0.32
CA ALA A 96 3.73 -15.78 -1.76
C ALA A 96 2.94 -14.67 -2.48
N LEU A 97 1.68 -14.44 -2.11
CA LEU A 97 0.86 -13.35 -2.65
C LEU A 97 1.45 -11.98 -2.31
N ALA A 98 1.85 -11.75 -1.06
CA ALA A 98 2.45 -10.49 -0.64
C ALA A 98 3.80 -10.25 -1.32
N LEU A 99 4.64 -11.29 -1.43
CA LEU A 99 5.91 -11.22 -2.15
C LEU A 99 5.69 -10.93 -3.64
N GLY A 100 4.74 -11.63 -4.28
CA GLY A 100 4.37 -11.38 -5.67
C GLY A 100 3.90 -9.95 -5.91
N ALA A 101 3.11 -9.38 -4.99
CA ALA A 101 2.69 -7.98 -5.05
C ALA A 101 3.90 -7.02 -4.92
N ILE A 102 4.85 -7.30 -4.04
CA ILE A 102 6.10 -6.51 -3.91
C ILE A 102 6.90 -6.54 -5.23
N VAL A 103 7.11 -7.73 -5.79
CA VAL A 103 7.81 -7.90 -7.08
C VAL A 103 7.06 -7.15 -8.19
N TYR A 104 5.74 -7.28 -8.24
CA TYR A 104 4.92 -6.56 -9.21
C TYR A 104 5.09 -5.04 -9.11
N LEU A 105 5.12 -4.49 -7.89
CA LEU A 105 5.35 -3.05 -7.66
C LEU A 105 6.75 -2.59 -8.11
N GLN A 106 7.69 -3.52 -8.31
CA GLN A 106 9.02 -3.22 -8.83
C GLN A 106 9.08 -3.20 -10.36
N LEU A 107 8.10 -3.75 -11.05
CA LEU A 107 8.05 -3.76 -12.51
C LEU A 107 8.01 -2.33 -13.09
N PRO A 108 8.60 -2.13 -14.29
CA PRO A 108 8.65 -0.81 -14.93
C PRO A 108 7.28 -0.16 -15.12
N ALA A 109 6.25 -0.97 -15.40
CA ALA A 109 4.87 -0.50 -15.57
C ALA A 109 4.32 0.14 -14.29
N ALA A 110 4.49 -0.52 -13.13
CA ALA A 110 4.07 0.01 -11.85
C ALA A 110 4.92 1.22 -11.43
N ARG A 111 6.22 1.18 -11.74
CA ARG A 111 7.14 2.29 -11.44
C ARG A 111 6.80 3.58 -12.20
N ARG A 112 6.41 3.46 -13.45
CA ARG A 112 6.00 4.62 -14.28
C ARG A 112 4.71 5.25 -13.76
N TYR A 113 3.80 4.43 -13.26
CA TYR A 113 2.51 4.90 -12.76
C TYR A 113 2.63 5.62 -11.40
N HIS A 114 3.51 5.15 -10.53
CA HIS A 114 3.83 5.75 -9.23
C HIS A 114 5.32 6.10 -9.19
N PRO A 115 5.72 7.29 -9.65
CA PRO A 115 7.14 7.69 -9.66
C PRO A 115 7.69 7.71 -8.22
N ARG A 116 9.01 7.52 -8.11
CA ARG A 116 9.69 7.65 -6.82
C ARG A 116 9.58 9.07 -6.30
N VAL A 117 9.41 9.22 -5.00
CA VAL A 117 9.56 10.52 -4.33
C VAL A 117 10.98 10.99 -4.58
N ASP A 118 11.13 12.12 -5.27
CA ASP A 118 12.44 12.76 -5.45
C ASP A 118 12.81 13.46 -4.13
N PRO A 119 13.83 12.96 -3.41
CA PRO A 119 14.22 13.54 -2.13
C PRO A 119 14.64 15.03 -2.26
N ARG A 120 15.14 15.44 -3.41
CA ARG A 120 15.49 16.84 -3.68
C ARG A 120 14.28 17.76 -3.64
N ARG A 121 13.18 17.35 -4.25
CA ARG A 121 11.92 18.12 -4.22
C ARG A 121 11.34 18.24 -2.80
N VAL A 122 11.49 17.20 -1.98
CA VAL A 122 11.07 17.23 -0.58
C VAL A 122 11.91 18.23 0.21
N LEU A 123 13.23 18.22 0.03
CA LEU A 123 14.15 19.17 0.68
C LEU A 123 13.90 20.61 0.24
N GLU A 124 13.65 20.86 -1.04
CA GLU A 124 13.28 22.18 -1.54
C GLU A 124 11.99 22.70 -0.91
N ARG A 125 10.95 21.86 -0.81
CA ARG A 125 9.69 22.24 -0.13
C ARG A 125 9.91 22.57 1.34
N ILE A 126 10.78 21.84 2.04
CA ILE A 126 11.12 22.12 3.45
C ILE A 126 11.90 23.45 3.55
N ARG A 127 12.83 23.69 2.63
CA ARG A 127 13.63 24.92 2.59
C ARG A 127 12.77 26.15 2.33
N LEU A 128 11.79 26.05 1.44
CA LEU A 128 10.85 27.14 1.11
C LEU A 128 9.82 27.41 2.23
N ARG A 129 9.60 26.45 3.14
CA ARG A 129 8.72 26.64 4.31
C ARG A 129 9.40 27.23 5.54
N ARG A 130 10.72 27.39 5.54
CA ARG A 130 11.37 28.12 6.63
C ARG A 130 11.02 29.60 6.48
N PRO A 131 10.36 30.21 7.48
CA PRO A 131 10.15 31.65 7.48
C PRO A 131 11.53 32.33 7.43
N PRO A 132 11.67 33.50 6.75
CA PRO A 132 12.89 34.26 6.81
C PRO A 132 13.18 34.53 8.28
N THR A 133 14.36 34.12 8.73
CA THR A 133 14.87 34.49 10.06
C THR A 133 14.86 36.02 10.11
N ALA A 134 13.97 36.58 10.94
CA ALA A 134 14.00 38.00 11.26
C ALA A 134 15.34 38.29 11.95
N GLU A 135 16.24 38.97 11.23
CA GLU A 135 17.38 39.69 11.81
C GLU A 135 16.90 41.02 12.41
#